data_ff26e3952486a579054edfc9ab3db2d2
#
_entry.id   ff26e3952486a579054edfc9ab3db2d2
#
_cell.length_a   1.000
_cell.length_b   1.000
_cell.length_c   1.000
_cell.angle_alpha   90.00
_cell.angle_beta   90.00
_cell.angle_gamma   90.00
#
_symmetry.space_group_name_H-M   'P 1'
#
loop_
_entity.id
_entity.type
_entity.pdbx_description
1 polymer ?
#
loop_
_entity_poly.entity_id
_entity_poly.type
_entity_poly.pdbx_seq_one_letter_code
_entity_poly.pdbx_strand_id
1 'polypeptide(L)'
;MLQAVKQDLAFSGTDPFMNKMSVKGKKWTLAQVDENRVDHLTQAYQLPEIIARLLVLRDLDKGDIDSFLNPKLSLHFPDPFALKNMDKTSDFLATAIMEGRKIGILADFDVDGATSCAVLKSFLKAAGVSDDIPFFIPDRLNDGYGPSAKGFDYLKGQGTEIVVVLDCGITAIDPLGYANTIGLQTIVVDH
;
A
#
# COMPACT_ATOMS: atom_id res chain seq x y z
N MET A 1 -5.83 -23.45 -29.21
CA MET A 1 -6.78 -22.45 -29.75
C MET A 1 -6.45 -21.09 -29.15
N LEU A 2 -5.19 -20.61 -29.34
CA LEU A 2 -4.62 -19.36 -28.81
C LEU A 2 -3.63 -18.78 -29.84
N GLN A 3 -4.04 -18.74 -31.12
CA GLN A 3 -3.19 -18.30 -32.23
C GLN A 3 -3.77 -17.13 -33.03
N ALA A 4 -4.67 -16.36 -32.46
CA ALA A 4 -5.36 -15.30 -33.22
C ALA A 4 -5.50 -13.99 -32.44
N VAL A 5 -4.45 -13.49 -31.81
CA VAL A 5 -4.34 -12.06 -31.44
C VAL A 5 -2.87 -11.64 -31.56
N LYS A 6 -2.26 -11.84 -32.71
CA LYS A 6 -1.11 -11.06 -33.19
C LYS A 6 -1.67 -10.05 -34.18
N GLN A 7 -2.41 -9.07 -33.71
CA GLN A 7 -2.61 -7.85 -34.46
C GLN A 7 -1.74 -6.79 -33.81
N ASP A 8 -0.76 -6.35 -34.57
CA ASP A 8 0.18 -5.29 -34.32
C ASP A 8 -0.50 -4.03 -33.74
N LEU A 9 -0.56 -3.95 -32.42
CA LEU A 9 -0.66 -2.68 -31.73
C LEU A 9 0.75 -2.07 -31.70
N ALA A 10 1.35 -1.87 -32.87
CA ALA A 10 2.47 -0.96 -32.99
C ALA A 10 1.94 0.41 -32.52
N PHE A 11 2.35 0.85 -31.37
CA PHE A 11 2.14 2.21 -30.89
C PHE A 11 2.93 3.16 -31.79
N SER A 12 2.38 3.42 -32.98
CA SER A 12 2.91 4.44 -33.85
C SER A 12 2.69 5.79 -33.15
N GLY A 13 3.69 6.65 -33.10
CA GLY A 13 3.60 7.99 -32.49
C GLY A 13 2.56 8.94 -33.12
N THR A 14 1.63 8.39 -33.89
CA THR A 14 0.53 9.04 -34.61
C THR A 14 -0.84 8.75 -33.99
N ASP A 15 -0.91 8.26 -32.76
CA ASP A 15 -2.19 8.07 -32.08
C ASP A 15 -2.97 9.39 -32.04
N PRO A 16 -4.21 9.44 -32.61
CA PRO A 16 -5.00 10.67 -32.71
C PRO A 16 -5.38 11.27 -31.37
N PHE A 17 -5.23 10.53 -30.26
CA PHE A 17 -5.50 11.02 -28.91
C PHE A 17 -4.28 11.61 -28.19
N MET A 18 -3.06 11.31 -28.69
CA MET A 18 -1.84 11.85 -28.10
C MET A 18 -1.63 13.34 -28.43
N ASN A 19 -1.08 14.06 -27.48
CA ASN A 19 -0.81 15.49 -27.61
C ASN A 19 -2.03 16.41 -27.79
N LYS A 20 -3.26 15.88 -27.74
CA LYS A 20 -4.50 16.66 -27.75
C LYS A 20 -4.99 16.95 -26.34
N MET A 21 -5.69 18.06 -26.19
CA MET A 21 -6.37 18.37 -24.92
C MET A 21 -7.63 17.51 -24.80
N SER A 22 -7.75 16.82 -23.68
CA SER A 22 -8.96 16.08 -23.33
C SER A 22 -10.10 17.05 -22.95
N VAL A 23 -11.34 16.55 -22.91
CA VAL A 23 -12.52 17.33 -22.45
C VAL A 23 -12.33 17.93 -21.06
N LYS A 24 -11.52 17.28 -20.22
CA LYS A 24 -11.16 17.77 -18.87
C LYS A 24 -9.93 18.70 -18.87
N GLY A 25 -9.50 19.22 -20.01
CA GLY A 25 -8.35 20.13 -20.12
C GLY A 25 -6.99 19.49 -19.83
N LYS A 26 -6.87 18.15 -19.86
CA LYS A 26 -5.61 17.44 -19.64
C LYS A 26 -5.01 16.99 -20.98
N LYS A 27 -3.70 17.14 -21.11
CA LYS A 27 -2.93 16.65 -22.27
C LYS A 27 -2.33 15.29 -21.93
N TRP A 28 -2.56 14.32 -22.80
CA TRP A 28 -1.93 13.00 -22.72
C TRP A 28 -0.62 13.00 -23.48
N THR A 29 0.44 12.55 -22.84
CA THR A 29 1.76 12.39 -23.45
C THR A 29 2.26 10.97 -23.18
N LEU A 30 2.87 10.34 -24.19
CA LEU A 30 3.53 9.05 -24.01
C LEU A 30 4.88 9.27 -23.32
N ALA A 31 5.16 8.49 -22.28
CA ALA A 31 6.47 8.50 -21.67
C ALA A 31 7.53 7.97 -22.64
N GLN A 32 8.66 8.65 -22.72
CA GLN A 32 9.76 8.22 -23.57
C GLN A 32 10.49 7.03 -22.94
N VAL A 33 10.80 6.06 -23.76
CA VAL A 33 11.56 4.87 -23.36
C VAL A 33 12.70 4.63 -24.32
N ASP A 34 13.71 3.89 -23.87
CA ASP A 34 14.77 3.38 -24.76
C ASP A 34 14.22 2.19 -25.54
N GLU A 35 13.93 2.41 -26.83
CA GLU A 35 13.37 1.39 -27.71
C GLU A 35 14.30 0.17 -27.86
N ASN A 36 15.62 0.35 -27.83
CA ASN A 36 16.55 -0.78 -27.89
C ASN A 36 16.44 -1.68 -26.65
N ARG A 37 16.20 -1.07 -25.46
CA ARG A 37 15.93 -1.86 -24.24
C ARG A 37 14.58 -2.59 -24.34
N VAL A 38 13.56 -1.94 -24.90
CA VAL A 38 12.23 -2.57 -25.11
C VAL A 38 12.37 -3.78 -26.02
N ASP A 39 13.01 -3.64 -27.19
CA ASP A 39 13.21 -4.72 -28.14
C ASP A 39 14.01 -5.86 -27.51
N HIS A 40 15.08 -5.53 -26.78
CA HIS A 40 15.89 -6.53 -26.09
C HIS A 40 15.06 -7.33 -25.07
N LEU A 41 14.25 -6.68 -24.23
CA LEU A 41 13.43 -7.36 -23.24
C LEU A 41 12.30 -8.19 -23.90
N THR A 42 11.68 -7.67 -24.96
CA THR A 42 10.67 -8.39 -25.74
C THR A 42 11.24 -9.71 -26.27
N GLN A 43 12.45 -9.69 -26.81
CA GLN A 43 13.09 -10.89 -27.37
C GLN A 43 13.63 -11.82 -26.29
N ALA A 44 14.36 -11.28 -25.29
CA ALA A 44 15.04 -12.09 -24.28
C ALA A 44 14.06 -12.82 -23.35
N TYR A 45 12.93 -12.18 -23.01
CA TYR A 45 11.94 -12.73 -22.08
C TYR A 45 10.64 -13.16 -22.76
N GLN A 46 10.56 -13.06 -24.10
CA GLN A 46 9.36 -13.39 -24.91
C GLN A 46 8.10 -12.66 -24.41
N LEU A 47 8.27 -11.41 -24.00
CA LEU A 47 7.21 -10.58 -23.44
C LEU A 47 6.45 -9.84 -24.53
N PRO A 48 5.15 -9.54 -24.31
CA PRO A 48 4.47 -8.51 -25.10
C PRO A 48 5.19 -7.16 -24.98
N GLU A 49 5.28 -6.41 -26.08
CA GLU A 49 5.97 -5.11 -26.13
C GLU A 49 5.53 -4.15 -25.02
N ILE A 50 4.24 -4.09 -24.74
CA ILE A 50 3.69 -3.22 -23.67
C ILE A 50 4.26 -3.55 -22.29
N ILE A 51 4.48 -4.82 -22.00
CA ILE A 51 5.09 -5.25 -20.74
C ILE A 51 6.57 -4.83 -20.71
N ALA A 52 7.30 -5.06 -21.80
CA ALA A 52 8.70 -4.65 -21.90
C ALA A 52 8.84 -3.12 -21.73
N ARG A 53 7.97 -2.31 -22.34
CA ARG A 53 7.92 -0.85 -22.13
C ARG A 53 7.72 -0.46 -20.66
N LEU A 54 6.78 -1.12 -19.97
CA LEU A 54 6.50 -0.86 -18.55
C LEU A 54 7.70 -1.22 -17.66
N LEU A 55 8.44 -2.28 -17.98
CA LEU A 55 9.66 -2.65 -17.26
C LEU A 55 10.78 -1.62 -17.48
N VAL A 56 10.96 -1.15 -18.73
CA VAL A 56 11.93 -0.09 -19.05
C VAL A 56 11.58 1.21 -18.33
N LEU A 57 10.31 1.60 -18.28
CA LEU A 57 9.85 2.79 -17.55
C LEU A 57 10.10 2.72 -16.05
N ARG A 58 10.17 1.51 -15.49
CA ARG A 58 10.49 1.28 -14.07
C ARG A 58 11.98 1.12 -13.80
N ASP A 59 12.79 1.23 -14.84
CA ASP A 59 14.25 1.12 -14.81
C ASP A 59 14.76 -0.13 -14.05
N LEU A 60 14.05 -1.25 -14.27
CA LEU A 60 14.43 -2.51 -13.63
C LEU A 60 15.74 -3.05 -14.22
N ASP A 61 16.63 -3.47 -13.36
CA ASP A 61 17.85 -4.16 -13.74
C ASP A 61 17.56 -5.57 -14.26
N LYS A 62 18.47 -6.09 -15.14
CA LYS A 62 18.29 -7.42 -15.74
C LYS A 62 18.13 -8.55 -14.72
N GLY A 63 18.75 -8.41 -13.54
CA GLY A 63 18.65 -9.38 -12.44
C GLY A 63 17.30 -9.42 -11.74
N ASP A 64 16.54 -8.32 -11.81
CA ASP A 64 15.30 -8.17 -11.06
C ASP A 64 14.04 -8.50 -11.88
N ILE A 65 14.18 -8.62 -13.21
CA ILE A 65 13.04 -8.82 -14.11
C ILE A 65 12.30 -10.11 -13.80
N ASP A 66 13.02 -11.23 -13.64
CA ASP A 66 12.38 -12.53 -13.36
C ASP A 66 11.65 -12.52 -12.00
N SER A 67 12.27 -11.92 -10.98
CA SER A 67 11.67 -11.79 -9.65
C SER A 67 10.48 -10.84 -9.64
N PHE A 68 10.54 -9.78 -10.44
CA PHE A 68 9.43 -8.83 -10.59
C PHE A 68 8.24 -9.44 -11.32
N LEU A 69 8.49 -10.23 -12.39
CA LEU A 69 7.44 -10.88 -13.17
C LEU A 69 6.83 -12.10 -12.47
N ASN A 70 7.63 -12.82 -11.67
CA ASN A 70 7.25 -14.05 -10.98
C ASN A 70 7.61 -13.99 -9.49
N PRO A 71 7.03 -13.07 -8.72
CA PRO A 71 7.38 -12.91 -7.32
C PRO A 71 7.00 -14.16 -6.52
N LYS A 72 7.92 -14.64 -5.70
CA LYS A 72 7.68 -15.74 -4.75
C LYS A 72 7.92 -15.24 -3.33
N LEU A 73 6.89 -15.31 -2.49
CA LEU A 73 6.98 -14.89 -1.09
C LEU A 73 8.19 -15.49 -0.37
N SER A 74 8.45 -16.78 -0.57
CA SER A 74 9.59 -17.49 0.05
C SER A 74 10.97 -16.95 -0.31
N LEU A 75 11.09 -16.20 -1.44
CA LEU A 75 12.35 -15.64 -1.93
C LEU A 75 12.43 -14.12 -1.79
N HIS A 76 11.29 -13.45 -1.75
CA HIS A 76 11.21 -12.00 -1.86
C HIS A 76 10.52 -11.34 -0.66
N PHE A 77 10.24 -12.10 0.40
CA PHE A 77 9.71 -11.52 1.63
C PHE A 77 10.83 -10.69 2.29
N PRO A 78 10.69 -9.38 2.39
CA PRO A 78 11.74 -8.53 2.94
C PRO A 78 11.87 -8.74 4.45
N ASP A 79 13.05 -8.44 4.99
CA ASP A 79 13.21 -8.31 6.42
C ASP A 79 12.28 -7.19 6.94
N PRO A 80 11.37 -7.47 7.89
CA PRO A 80 10.50 -6.43 8.46
C PRO A 80 11.26 -5.22 9.00
N PHE A 81 12.48 -5.40 9.49
CA PHE A 81 13.33 -4.31 9.99
C PHE A 81 13.91 -3.41 8.89
N ALA A 82 13.72 -3.74 7.60
CA ALA A 82 13.98 -2.81 6.51
C ALA A 82 12.98 -1.64 6.48
N LEU A 83 11.80 -1.80 7.09
CA LEU A 83 10.83 -0.71 7.23
C LEU A 83 11.33 0.36 8.20
N LYS A 84 11.11 1.61 7.84
CA LYS A 84 11.54 2.76 8.64
C LYS A 84 10.94 2.71 10.05
N ASN A 85 11.77 2.86 11.06
CA ASN A 85 11.41 2.85 12.49
C ASN A 85 10.77 1.55 13.00
N MET A 86 10.88 0.43 12.30
CA MET A 86 10.28 -0.84 12.73
C MET A 86 10.81 -1.28 14.09
N ASP A 87 12.12 -1.12 14.35
CA ASP A 87 12.77 -1.39 15.63
C ASP A 87 12.10 -0.64 16.79
N LYS A 88 12.03 0.68 16.67
CA LYS A 88 11.43 1.57 17.70
C LYS A 88 9.95 1.29 17.92
N THR A 89 9.23 1.03 16.81
CA THR A 89 7.79 0.75 16.85
C THR A 89 7.50 -0.59 17.52
N SER A 90 8.31 -1.60 17.22
CA SER A 90 8.19 -2.93 17.83
C SER A 90 8.48 -2.88 19.35
N ASP A 91 9.54 -2.18 19.76
CA ASP A 91 9.88 -2.00 21.16
C ASP A 91 8.79 -1.22 21.92
N PHE A 92 8.27 -0.16 21.30
CA PHE A 92 7.17 0.62 21.88
C PHE A 92 5.91 -0.22 22.06
N LEU A 93 5.52 -0.98 21.04
CA LEU A 93 4.33 -1.83 21.09
C LEU A 93 4.49 -2.98 22.10
N ALA A 94 5.66 -3.61 22.15
CA ALA A 94 5.98 -4.64 23.15
C ALA A 94 5.89 -4.10 24.59
N THR A 95 6.45 -2.91 24.84
CA THR A 95 6.36 -2.24 26.12
C THR A 95 4.91 -1.95 26.49
N ALA A 96 4.13 -1.43 25.56
CA ALA A 96 2.72 -1.11 25.77
C ALA A 96 1.89 -2.37 26.11
N ILE A 97 2.17 -3.51 25.48
CA ILE A 97 1.55 -4.79 25.80
C ILE A 97 1.91 -5.24 27.22
N MET A 98 3.18 -5.17 27.60
CA MET A 98 3.64 -5.56 28.93
C MET A 98 3.06 -4.67 30.04
N GLU A 99 2.85 -3.37 29.76
CA GLU A 99 2.23 -2.41 30.66
C GLU A 99 0.69 -2.54 30.72
N GLY A 100 0.10 -3.40 29.91
CA GLY A 100 -1.36 -3.60 29.85
C GLY A 100 -2.11 -2.40 29.27
N ARG A 101 -1.45 -1.56 28.45
CA ARG A 101 -2.07 -0.39 27.83
C ARG A 101 -3.10 -0.79 26.80
N LYS A 102 -4.19 -0.05 26.69
CA LYS A 102 -5.28 -0.38 25.77
C LYS A 102 -4.97 0.05 24.35
N ILE A 103 -4.79 -0.96 23.48
CA ILE A 103 -4.47 -0.81 22.07
C ILE A 103 -5.74 -0.92 21.24
N GLY A 104 -5.94 -0.02 20.30
CA GLY A 104 -6.99 -0.07 19.28
C GLY A 104 -6.40 -0.07 17.88
N ILE A 105 -7.19 -0.43 16.89
CA ILE A 105 -6.79 -0.52 15.48
C ILE A 105 -7.69 0.37 14.64
N LEU A 106 -7.10 1.17 13.75
CA LEU A 106 -7.79 1.85 12.69
C LEU A 106 -7.20 1.33 11.37
N ALA A 107 -8.02 0.77 10.48
CA ALA A 107 -7.54 0.19 9.24
C ALA A 107 -8.34 0.72 8.05
N ASP A 108 -7.75 0.67 6.85
CA ASP A 108 -8.50 1.00 5.64
C ASP A 108 -9.63 -0.03 5.39
N PHE A 109 -10.59 0.35 4.56
CA PHE A 109 -11.80 -0.43 4.26
C PHE A 109 -11.59 -1.50 3.18
N ASP A 110 -10.43 -1.56 2.54
CA ASP A 110 -10.16 -2.54 1.48
C ASP A 110 -9.61 -3.86 2.02
N VAL A 111 -9.20 -4.75 1.10
CA VAL A 111 -8.72 -6.09 1.47
C VAL A 111 -7.43 -6.02 2.28
N ASP A 112 -6.54 -5.11 1.94
CA ASP A 112 -5.23 -5.00 2.59
C ASP A 112 -5.40 -4.44 4.01
N GLY A 113 -6.21 -3.40 4.20
CA GLY A 113 -6.57 -2.88 5.50
C GLY A 113 -7.31 -3.90 6.38
N ALA A 114 -8.32 -4.60 5.82
CA ALA A 114 -9.08 -5.61 6.56
C ALA A 114 -8.22 -6.81 6.99
N THR A 115 -7.34 -7.30 6.10
CA THR A 115 -6.45 -8.43 6.42
C THR A 115 -5.34 -8.02 7.40
N SER A 116 -4.78 -6.82 7.27
CA SER A 116 -3.82 -6.26 8.23
C SER A 116 -4.42 -6.15 9.63
N CYS A 117 -5.66 -5.67 9.72
CA CYS A 117 -6.41 -5.62 10.98
C CYS A 117 -6.59 -7.03 11.59
N ALA A 118 -6.98 -8.02 10.78
CA ALA A 118 -7.17 -9.40 11.26
C ALA A 118 -5.85 -10.02 11.74
N VAL A 119 -4.74 -9.79 11.04
CA VAL A 119 -3.40 -10.28 11.42
C VAL A 119 -2.97 -9.66 12.74
N LEU A 120 -3.05 -8.33 12.88
CA LEU A 120 -2.64 -7.65 14.11
C LEU A 120 -3.51 -8.05 15.30
N LYS A 121 -4.85 -8.14 15.12
CA LYS A 121 -5.75 -8.63 16.18
C LYS A 121 -5.37 -10.04 16.65
N SER A 122 -5.09 -10.92 15.70
CA SER A 122 -4.71 -12.31 16.02
C SER A 122 -3.38 -12.37 16.78
N PHE A 123 -2.41 -11.55 16.38
CA PHE A 123 -1.13 -11.43 17.08
C PHE A 123 -1.30 -10.87 18.49
N LEU A 124 -2.01 -9.77 18.67
CA LEU A 124 -2.24 -9.15 19.99
C LEU A 124 -2.96 -10.11 20.94
N LYS A 125 -3.94 -10.86 20.43
CA LYS A 125 -4.60 -11.93 21.20
C LYS A 125 -3.61 -13.02 21.60
N ALA A 126 -2.77 -13.49 20.70
CA ALA A 126 -1.75 -14.50 21.00
C ALA A 126 -0.69 -13.98 21.99
N ALA A 127 -0.42 -12.68 21.99
CA ALA A 127 0.47 -12.00 22.93
C ALA A 127 -0.16 -11.74 24.33
N GLY A 128 -1.39 -12.19 24.55
CA GLY A 128 -2.09 -12.09 25.86
C GLY A 128 -2.84 -10.77 26.06
N VAL A 129 -2.99 -9.95 25.03
CA VAL A 129 -3.89 -8.79 25.06
C VAL A 129 -5.35 -9.28 25.05
N SER A 130 -6.26 -8.54 25.67
CA SER A 130 -7.69 -8.86 25.74
C SER A 130 -8.27 -9.29 24.39
N ASP A 131 -9.23 -10.20 24.41
CA ASP A 131 -9.98 -10.61 23.22
C ASP A 131 -10.79 -9.45 22.60
N ASP A 132 -11.17 -8.47 23.41
CA ASP A 132 -11.92 -7.29 23.01
C ASP A 132 -10.97 -6.13 22.62
N ILE A 133 -10.32 -6.27 21.48
CA ILE A 133 -9.49 -5.23 20.89
C ILE A 133 -10.39 -4.32 20.05
N PRO A 134 -10.60 -3.06 20.45
CA PRO A 134 -11.41 -2.12 19.67
C PRO A 134 -10.77 -1.83 18.31
N PHE A 135 -11.59 -1.80 17.27
CA PHE A 135 -11.14 -1.44 15.94
C PHE A 135 -12.15 -0.56 15.22
N PHE A 136 -11.69 0.25 14.30
CA PHE A 136 -12.51 1.08 13.44
C PHE A 136 -12.05 0.89 11.99
N ILE A 137 -12.98 0.54 11.12
CA ILE A 137 -12.82 0.52 9.67
C ILE A 137 -13.83 1.52 9.12
N PRO A 138 -13.40 2.57 8.39
CA PRO A 138 -14.31 3.57 7.86
C PRO A 138 -15.27 2.98 6.83
N ASP A 139 -16.50 3.48 6.83
CA ASP A 139 -17.46 3.18 5.75
C ASP A 139 -17.08 4.00 4.51
N ARG A 140 -16.86 3.30 3.39
CA ARG A 140 -16.40 3.92 2.14
C ARG A 140 -17.29 5.06 1.64
N LEU A 141 -18.60 4.96 1.87
CA LEU A 141 -19.58 5.93 1.36
C LEU A 141 -19.79 7.10 2.33
N ASN A 142 -19.69 6.85 3.64
CA ASN A 142 -20.06 7.81 4.68
C ASN A 142 -18.85 8.48 5.34
N ASP A 143 -17.73 7.77 5.48
CA ASP A 143 -16.57 8.25 6.24
C ASP A 143 -15.40 8.68 5.34
N GLY A 144 -15.36 8.20 4.09
CA GLY A 144 -14.26 8.46 3.16
C GLY A 144 -13.06 7.55 3.42
N TYR A 145 -11.90 7.93 2.87
CA TYR A 145 -10.67 7.15 2.95
C TYR A 145 -9.81 7.56 4.15
N GLY A 146 -9.27 6.56 4.83
CA GLY A 146 -8.23 6.74 5.82
C GLY A 146 -8.69 7.21 7.20
N PRO A 147 -7.75 7.61 8.07
CA PRO A 147 -8.05 8.02 9.42
C PRO A 147 -8.85 9.34 9.46
N SER A 148 -9.76 9.43 10.43
CA SER A 148 -10.63 10.60 10.64
C SER A 148 -10.81 10.87 12.12
N ALA A 149 -11.22 12.09 12.46
CA ALA A 149 -11.59 12.46 13.82
C ALA A 149 -12.65 11.52 14.40
N LYS A 150 -13.67 11.14 13.60
CA LYS A 150 -14.71 10.19 13.98
C LYS A 150 -14.14 8.83 14.43
N GLY A 151 -13.17 8.30 13.67
CA GLY A 151 -12.53 7.02 13.99
C GLY A 151 -11.72 7.10 15.29
N PHE A 152 -10.98 8.19 15.49
CA PHE A 152 -10.22 8.40 16.71
C PHE A 152 -11.11 8.66 17.92
N ASP A 153 -12.20 9.42 17.79
CA ASP A 153 -13.18 9.64 18.87
C ASP A 153 -13.86 8.33 19.28
N TYR A 154 -14.23 7.50 18.30
CA TYR A 154 -14.79 6.18 18.58
C TYR A 154 -13.80 5.34 19.40
N LEU A 155 -12.55 5.20 18.95
CA LEU A 155 -11.54 4.42 19.64
C LEU A 155 -11.21 5.00 21.03
N LYS A 156 -11.15 6.33 21.16
CA LYS A 156 -10.96 7.00 22.45
C LYS A 156 -12.11 6.69 23.41
N GLY A 157 -13.35 6.71 22.92
CA GLY A 157 -14.54 6.34 23.68
C GLY A 157 -14.54 4.90 24.19
N GLN A 158 -13.82 4.00 23.48
CA GLN A 158 -13.57 2.62 23.93
C GLN A 158 -12.43 2.53 24.97
N GLY A 159 -11.85 3.66 25.38
CA GLY A 159 -10.73 3.71 26.34
C GLY A 159 -9.35 3.40 25.73
N THR A 160 -9.23 3.43 24.41
CA THR A 160 -7.94 3.23 23.73
C THR A 160 -6.95 4.33 24.10
N GLU A 161 -5.69 3.94 24.29
CA GLU A 161 -4.56 4.83 24.54
C GLU A 161 -3.61 4.90 23.34
N ILE A 162 -3.46 3.76 22.63
CA ILE A 162 -2.59 3.61 21.48
C ILE A 162 -3.42 3.12 20.29
N VAL A 163 -3.34 3.81 19.17
CA VAL A 163 -4.01 3.39 17.93
C VAL A 163 -2.95 3.00 16.90
N VAL A 164 -3.05 1.75 16.42
CA VAL A 164 -2.27 1.29 15.26
C VAL A 164 -3.11 1.54 14.02
N VAL A 165 -2.63 2.42 13.16
CA VAL A 165 -3.24 2.80 11.88
C VAL A 165 -2.60 1.93 10.80
N LEU A 166 -3.41 1.16 10.07
CA LEU A 166 -2.97 0.14 9.13
C LEU A 166 -3.43 0.46 7.72
N ASP A 167 -2.50 0.35 6.76
CA ASP A 167 -2.75 0.49 5.32
C ASP A 167 -3.36 1.85 4.91
N CYS A 168 -3.11 2.84 5.72
CA CYS A 168 -3.52 4.24 5.49
C CYS A 168 -2.84 5.15 6.50
N GLY A 169 -2.87 6.45 6.23
CA GLY A 169 -2.51 7.45 7.24
C GLY A 169 -1.16 8.12 7.07
N ILE A 170 -0.26 7.62 6.20
CA ILE A 170 1.09 8.22 6.05
C ILE A 170 1.04 9.71 5.67
N THR A 171 0.00 10.13 4.95
CA THR A 171 -0.22 11.53 4.55
C THR A 171 -1.31 12.25 5.35
N ALA A 172 -1.95 11.57 6.30
CA ALA A 172 -3.08 12.11 7.06
C ALA A 172 -2.63 12.98 8.25
N ILE A 173 -1.87 14.04 7.99
CA ILE A 173 -1.23 14.88 9.02
C ILE A 173 -2.25 15.48 9.99
N ASP A 174 -3.34 16.07 9.47
CA ASP A 174 -4.35 16.74 10.30
C ASP A 174 -5.12 15.76 11.20
N PRO A 175 -5.64 14.60 10.71
CA PRO A 175 -6.26 13.60 11.56
C PRO A 175 -5.31 13.03 12.63
N LEU A 176 -4.06 12.75 12.29
CA LEU A 176 -3.06 12.26 13.26
C LEU A 176 -2.71 13.34 14.30
N GLY A 177 -2.62 14.61 13.87
CA GLY A 177 -2.49 15.75 14.77
C GLY A 177 -3.66 15.83 15.76
N TYR A 178 -4.90 15.67 15.26
CA TYR A 178 -6.08 15.61 16.10
C TYR A 178 -6.02 14.48 17.14
N ALA A 179 -5.63 13.26 16.74
CA ALA A 179 -5.48 12.13 17.66
C ALA A 179 -4.56 12.47 18.84
N ASN A 180 -3.45 13.16 18.57
CA ASN A 180 -2.54 13.64 19.62
C ASN A 180 -3.23 14.63 20.58
N THR A 181 -4.07 15.55 20.08
CA THR A 181 -4.77 16.55 20.93
C THR A 181 -5.77 15.92 21.90
N ILE A 182 -6.35 14.77 21.54
CA ILE A 182 -7.25 14.00 22.40
C ILE A 182 -6.54 12.94 23.25
N GLY A 183 -5.20 12.96 23.25
CA GLY A 183 -4.36 12.09 24.08
C GLY A 183 -4.28 10.65 23.60
N LEU A 184 -4.33 10.42 22.29
CA LEU A 184 -4.02 9.13 21.67
C LEU A 184 -2.58 9.14 21.15
N GLN A 185 -1.85 8.06 21.37
CA GLN A 185 -0.59 7.80 20.70
C GLN A 185 -0.85 6.98 19.43
N THR A 186 -0.21 7.33 18.32
CA THR A 186 -0.47 6.68 17.04
C THR A 186 0.79 6.01 16.49
N ILE A 187 0.62 4.80 15.96
CA ILE A 187 1.58 4.08 15.13
C ILE A 187 0.96 3.99 13.74
N VAL A 188 1.70 4.38 12.70
CA VAL A 188 1.23 4.27 11.31
C VAL A 188 2.07 3.22 10.60
N VAL A 189 1.39 2.22 10.04
CA VAL A 189 1.97 1.17 9.20
C VAL A 189 1.32 1.28 7.83
N ASP A 190 2.02 1.92 6.92
CA ASP A 190 1.53 2.29 5.60
C ASP A 190 2.69 2.31 4.58
N HIS A 191 2.42 2.37 3.30
CA HIS A 191 3.40 2.28 2.20
C HIS A 191 3.41 3.52 1.28
#